data_fd48f94ef27127cc149ecf65933acf35
#
_entry.id   fd48f94ef27127cc149ecf65933acf35
#
_cell.length_a   1.000
_cell.length_b   1.000
_cell.length_c   1.000
_cell.angle_alpha   90.00
_cell.angle_beta   90.00
_cell.angle_gamma   90.00
#
_symmetry.space_group_name_H-M   'P 1'
#
loop_
_entity.id
_entity.type
_entity.pdbx_description
1 polymer ?
#
loop_
_entity_poly.entity_id
_entity_poly.type
_entity_poly.pdbx_seq_one_letter_code
_entity_poly.pdbx_strand_id
1 'polypeptide(L)'
;MATLLCLVALPTHLSAQSYSRYSPRVEFQPEGEEVPRVPLMNIKTNALEVAMLIANIGVEFRITPRLSFDMIWHYSPYDYFVSRRKLRLDGIQPELRYWWGEALVKGHFVGLHVPVAGFNIQLNDKSRYQDPNHALCGVGLSYGYAMPLGKQGRWGIEFTVGVGYVDVKYDVYSSKCNGAYLRTERRNYFGVTRLGVDISYRIDMKKVER
;
A
#
# COMPACT_ATOMS: atom_id res chain seq x y z
N MET A 1 44.15 40.48 16.21
CA MET A 1 42.97 40.45 15.35
C MET A 1 43.48 40.50 13.92
N ALA A 2 43.57 39.38 13.25
CA ALA A 2 44.04 39.31 11.87
C ALA A 2 43.18 38.23 11.19
N THR A 3 42.32 38.67 10.31
CA THR A 3 41.45 37.86 9.43
C THR A 3 42.28 37.30 8.31
N LEU A 4 42.40 35.97 8.24
CA LEU A 4 43.10 35.26 7.18
C LEU A 4 42.08 34.92 6.07
N LEU A 5 42.17 35.63 4.94
CA LEU A 5 41.43 35.33 3.70
C LEU A 5 42.19 34.26 2.93
N CYS A 6 41.69 33.04 2.86
CA CYS A 6 42.21 32.03 1.93
C CYS A 6 41.53 32.15 0.56
N LEU A 7 42.28 32.71 -0.40
CA LEU A 7 41.98 32.66 -1.84
C LEU A 7 42.36 31.28 -2.36
N VAL A 8 41.38 30.47 -2.77
CA VAL A 8 41.60 29.23 -3.51
C VAL A 8 41.61 29.59 -5.00
N ALA A 9 42.79 29.55 -5.60
CA ALA A 9 42.96 29.68 -7.04
C ALA A 9 42.61 28.32 -7.71
N LEU A 10 41.61 28.31 -8.57
CA LEU A 10 41.27 27.20 -9.47
C LEU A 10 42.20 27.24 -10.70
N PRO A 11 42.88 26.15 -11.06
CA PRO A 11 43.62 26.08 -12.32
C PRO A 11 42.67 25.85 -13.48
N THR A 12 42.57 26.82 -14.39
CA THR A 12 41.89 26.68 -15.68
C THR A 12 42.81 25.97 -16.67
N HIS A 13 42.74 24.65 -16.71
CA HIS A 13 43.28 23.90 -17.84
C HIS A 13 42.18 23.69 -18.88
N LEU A 14 42.09 24.59 -19.86
CA LEU A 14 41.39 24.33 -21.11
C LEU A 14 42.26 23.38 -21.96
N SER A 15 41.93 22.09 -21.92
CA SER A 15 42.47 21.12 -22.87
C SER A 15 41.49 21.05 -24.05
N ALA A 16 41.92 21.60 -25.20
CA ALA A 16 41.19 21.42 -26.45
C ALA A 16 41.39 19.97 -26.93
N GLN A 17 40.41 19.12 -26.62
CA GLN A 17 40.33 17.80 -27.22
C GLN A 17 39.84 17.93 -28.66
N SER A 18 40.66 17.51 -29.58
CA SER A 18 40.33 17.35 -30.99
C SER A 18 39.15 16.35 -31.11
N TYR A 19 38.02 16.84 -31.55
CA TYR A 19 36.83 16.04 -31.84
C TYR A 19 37.08 15.19 -33.08
N SER A 20 37.61 13.98 -32.88
CA SER A 20 37.64 12.97 -33.94
C SER A 20 36.19 12.64 -34.29
N ARG A 21 35.79 12.92 -35.55
CA ARG A 21 34.53 12.46 -36.13
C ARG A 21 34.52 10.93 -36.20
N TYR A 22 34.33 10.28 -35.09
CA TYR A 22 33.92 8.89 -35.09
C TYR A 22 32.42 8.89 -35.30
N SER A 23 31.99 8.67 -36.54
CA SER A 23 30.61 8.35 -36.85
C SER A 23 30.38 6.88 -36.46
N PRO A 24 29.74 6.55 -35.34
CA PRO A 24 29.38 5.18 -35.11
C PRO A 24 28.38 4.81 -36.21
N ARG A 25 28.77 3.87 -37.07
CA ARG A 25 27.83 3.19 -37.95
C ARG A 25 26.82 2.50 -37.00
N VAL A 26 25.68 3.13 -36.84
CA VAL A 26 24.55 2.52 -36.13
C VAL A 26 24.12 1.35 -37.00
N GLU A 27 24.59 0.18 -36.64
CA GLU A 27 24.12 -1.07 -37.17
C GLU A 27 22.70 -1.22 -36.57
N PHE A 28 21.70 -0.90 -37.42
CA PHE A 28 20.30 -1.18 -37.10
C PHE A 28 20.17 -2.70 -37.01
N GLN A 29 20.30 -3.24 -35.82
CA GLN A 29 19.71 -4.52 -35.49
C GLN A 29 18.22 -4.28 -35.30
N PRO A 30 17.36 -4.88 -36.11
CA PRO A 30 15.94 -4.93 -35.81
C PRO A 30 15.72 -6.05 -34.77
N GLU A 31 16.28 -5.92 -33.60
CA GLU A 31 15.79 -6.62 -32.43
C GLU A 31 14.42 -6.03 -32.17
N GLY A 32 13.38 -6.88 -32.30
CA GLY A 32 12.02 -6.46 -32.17
C GLY A 32 11.83 -5.60 -30.92
N GLU A 33 11.52 -4.33 -31.13
CA GLU A 33 11.23 -3.37 -30.08
C GLU A 33 10.17 -4.04 -29.18
N GLU A 34 10.59 -4.53 -28.02
CA GLU A 34 9.62 -5.06 -27.04
C GLU A 34 8.73 -3.91 -26.63
N VAL A 35 7.56 -3.87 -27.26
CA VAL A 35 6.55 -2.87 -26.96
C VAL A 35 6.27 -2.92 -25.45
N PRO A 36 6.52 -1.83 -24.72
CA PRO A 36 6.36 -1.83 -23.27
C PRO A 36 4.93 -2.26 -22.90
N ARG A 37 4.84 -3.28 -22.07
CA ARG A 37 3.55 -3.80 -21.61
C ARG A 37 3.21 -3.15 -20.29
N VAL A 38 2.03 -2.59 -20.19
CA VAL A 38 1.53 -2.00 -18.94
C VAL A 38 0.43 -2.88 -18.35
N PRO A 39 0.49 -3.15 -17.04
CA PRO A 39 -0.54 -3.92 -16.36
C PRO A 39 -1.85 -3.14 -16.29
N LEU A 40 -2.97 -3.84 -16.43
CA LEU A 40 -4.31 -3.30 -16.23
C LEU A 40 -4.85 -3.61 -14.84
N MET A 41 -4.41 -4.71 -14.27
CA MET A 41 -4.89 -5.21 -12.99
C MET A 41 -3.76 -5.86 -12.20
N ASN A 42 -3.80 -5.69 -10.88
CA ASN A 42 -2.98 -6.41 -9.91
C ASN A 42 -3.87 -7.21 -8.96
N ILE A 43 -3.47 -8.43 -8.63
CA ILE A 43 -3.94 -9.13 -7.44
C ILE A 43 -2.86 -9.02 -6.39
N LYS A 44 -3.22 -8.75 -5.15
CA LYS A 44 -2.26 -8.54 -4.06
C LYS A 44 -2.71 -9.14 -2.74
N THR A 45 -1.75 -9.36 -1.85
CA THR A 45 -1.97 -9.77 -0.48
C THR A 45 -1.01 -9.02 0.44
N ASN A 46 -1.48 -8.59 1.59
CA ASN A 46 -0.69 -7.91 2.60
C ASN A 46 0.01 -8.93 3.50
N ALA A 47 1.32 -9.04 3.38
CA ALA A 47 2.11 -10.00 4.13
C ALA A 47 2.12 -9.74 5.65
N LEU A 48 2.00 -8.48 6.08
CA LEU A 48 1.92 -8.14 7.51
C LEU A 48 0.64 -8.69 8.14
N GLU A 49 -0.48 -8.54 7.44
CA GLU A 49 -1.77 -9.06 7.92
C GLU A 49 -1.80 -10.58 7.94
N VAL A 50 -1.24 -11.23 6.91
CA VAL A 50 -1.08 -12.69 6.89
C VAL A 50 -0.24 -13.17 8.08
N ALA A 51 0.84 -12.46 8.41
CA ALA A 51 1.65 -12.77 9.60
C ALA A 51 0.87 -12.61 10.92
N MET A 52 -0.16 -11.75 10.93
CA MET A 52 -1.10 -11.59 12.04
C MET A 52 -2.30 -12.55 11.97
N LEU A 53 -2.30 -13.53 11.07
CA LEU A 53 -3.38 -14.48 10.82
C LEU A 53 -4.67 -13.81 10.30
N ILE A 54 -4.56 -12.66 9.65
CA ILE A 54 -5.66 -12.01 8.94
C ILE A 54 -5.54 -12.36 7.47
N ALA A 55 -6.46 -13.18 6.97
CA ALA A 55 -6.54 -13.45 5.54
C ALA A 55 -6.96 -12.16 4.82
N ASN A 56 -6.31 -11.87 3.71
CA ASN A 56 -6.64 -10.71 2.90
C ASN A 56 -6.37 -10.98 1.43
N ILE A 57 -7.15 -10.33 0.59
CA ILE A 57 -6.95 -10.31 -0.85
C ILE A 57 -7.32 -8.94 -1.38
N GLY A 58 -6.44 -8.38 -2.20
CA GLY A 58 -6.65 -7.10 -2.85
C GLY A 58 -6.68 -7.23 -4.36
N VAL A 59 -7.45 -6.36 -4.99
CA VAL A 59 -7.48 -6.20 -6.45
C VAL A 59 -7.35 -4.72 -6.76
N GLU A 60 -6.40 -4.38 -7.62
CA GLU A 60 -6.19 -3.01 -8.06
C GLU A 60 -6.32 -2.90 -9.57
N PHE A 61 -7.13 -1.95 -10.02
CA PHE A 61 -7.41 -1.69 -11.43
C PHE A 61 -6.83 -0.35 -11.85
N ARG A 62 -6.19 -0.32 -13.02
CA ARG A 62 -5.76 0.91 -13.66
C ARG A 62 -6.93 1.60 -14.32
N ILE A 63 -7.24 2.83 -13.87
CA ILE A 63 -8.29 3.67 -14.45
C ILE A 63 -7.70 4.54 -15.56
N THR A 64 -6.58 5.21 -15.25
CA THR A 64 -5.83 6.06 -16.20
C THR A 64 -4.33 5.76 -16.09
N PRO A 65 -3.46 6.34 -16.92
CA PRO A 65 -2.02 6.19 -16.75
C PRO A 65 -1.47 6.56 -15.37
N ARG A 66 -2.18 7.42 -14.62
CA ARG A 66 -1.75 7.88 -13.29
C ARG A 66 -2.75 7.63 -12.17
N LEU A 67 -3.90 7.02 -12.47
CA LEU A 67 -4.92 6.72 -11.48
C LEU A 67 -5.19 5.23 -11.45
N SER A 68 -5.29 4.67 -10.24
CA SER A 68 -5.77 3.32 -10.00
C SER A 68 -6.79 3.30 -8.88
N PHE A 69 -7.62 2.27 -8.89
CA PHE A 69 -8.55 1.95 -7.82
C PHE A 69 -8.13 0.62 -7.21
N ASP A 70 -7.85 0.63 -5.92
CA ASP A 70 -7.48 -0.53 -5.11
C ASP A 70 -8.62 -0.89 -4.17
N MET A 71 -8.88 -2.17 -4.00
CA MET A 71 -9.84 -2.67 -3.03
C MET A 71 -9.27 -3.92 -2.36
N ILE A 72 -9.08 -3.85 -1.06
CA ILE A 72 -8.63 -4.98 -0.25
C ILE A 72 -9.78 -5.44 0.64
N TRP A 73 -10.00 -6.75 0.66
CA TRP A 73 -10.87 -7.43 1.60
C TRP A 73 -10.04 -8.11 2.67
N HIS A 74 -10.44 -7.92 3.93
CA HIS A 74 -9.79 -8.44 5.13
C HIS A 74 -10.74 -9.38 5.84
N TYR A 75 -10.23 -10.55 6.22
CA TYR A 75 -11.03 -11.55 6.90
C TYR A 75 -10.25 -12.28 7.97
N SER A 76 -10.76 -12.26 9.20
CA SER A 76 -10.20 -13.03 10.31
C SER A 76 -11.34 -13.71 11.08
N PRO A 77 -11.53 -15.03 10.89
CA PRO A 77 -12.56 -15.78 11.61
C PRO A 77 -12.08 -16.29 12.97
N TYR A 78 -10.83 -16.01 13.35
CA TYR A 78 -10.16 -16.76 14.40
C TYR A 78 -10.56 -16.37 15.81
N ASP A 79 -10.87 -17.40 16.59
CA ASP A 79 -10.70 -17.39 18.03
C ASP A 79 -9.27 -17.85 18.28
N TYR A 80 -8.38 -16.98 18.79
CA TYR A 80 -6.97 -17.36 18.99
C TYR A 80 -6.84 -18.62 19.84
N PHE A 81 -5.75 -19.37 19.63
CA PHE A 81 -5.41 -20.62 20.35
C PHE A 81 -5.31 -20.46 21.88
N VAL A 82 -5.40 -19.23 22.39
CA VAL A 82 -5.41 -18.92 23.81
C VAL A 82 -6.85 -18.67 24.26
N SER A 83 -7.32 -19.36 25.30
CA SER A 83 -8.65 -19.20 25.89
C SER A 83 -9.00 -17.75 26.10
N ARG A 84 -10.21 -17.35 25.68
CA ARG A 84 -10.77 -16.00 25.83
C ARG A 84 -10.11 -14.90 25.02
N ARG A 85 -9.42 -15.22 23.93
CA ARG A 85 -8.94 -14.23 22.98
C ARG A 85 -9.57 -14.44 21.63
N LYS A 86 -10.13 -13.35 21.08
CA LYS A 86 -10.82 -13.36 19.78
C LYS A 86 -10.37 -12.17 18.95
N LEU A 87 -10.13 -12.42 17.68
CA LEU A 87 -9.97 -11.39 16.67
C LEU A 87 -10.79 -11.79 15.45
N ARG A 88 -12.03 -11.37 15.41
CA ARG A 88 -12.87 -11.54 14.23
C ARG A 88 -12.97 -10.19 13.55
N LEU A 89 -12.60 -10.17 12.32
CA LEU A 89 -12.61 -9.00 11.45
C LEU A 89 -13.16 -9.42 10.10
N ASP A 90 -14.10 -8.64 9.58
CA ASP A 90 -14.56 -8.72 8.21
C ASP A 90 -14.72 -7.31 7.68
N GLY A 91 -13.96 -6.95 6.66
CA GLY A 91 -13.91 -5.59 6.20
C GLY A 91 -13.36 -5.43 4.79
N ILE A 92 -13.66 -4.28 4.23
CA ILE A 92 -13.14 -3.83 2.94
C ILE A 92 -12.50 -2.46 3.09
N GLN A 93 -11.49 -2.22 2.27
CA GLN A 93 -10.81 -0.92 2.23
C GLN A 93 -10.61 -0.49 0.78
N PRO A 94 -11.61 0.15 0.15
CA PRO A 94 -11.44 0.79 -1.14
C PRO A 94 -10.50 2.00 -1.02
N GLU A 95 -9.68 2.20 -2.04
CA GLU A 95 -8.71 3.28 -2.12
C GLU A 95 -8.56 3.78 -3.55
N LEU A 96 -8.63 5.09 -3.74
CA LEU A 96 -8.30 5.75 -4.99
C LEU A 96 -6.86 6.27 -4.90
N ARG A 97 -5.99 5.89 -5.85
CA ARG A 97 -4.55 6.18 -5.86
C ARG A 97 -4.15 7.06 -7.02
N TYR A 98 -3.35 8.05 -6.73
CA TYR A 98 -2.65 8.87 -7.72
C TYR A 98 -1.15 8.56 -7.71
N TRP A 99 -0.60 8.23 -8.87
CA TRP A 99 0.79 7.83 -9.09
C TRP A 99 1.58 8.99 -9.70
N TRP A 100 2.78 9.24 -9.18
CA TRP A 100 3.71 10.20 -9.82
C TRP A 100 4.25 9.69 -11.15
N GLY A 101 4.33 8.37 -11.31
CA GLY A 101 4.70 7.69 -12.53
C GLY A 101 3.51 6.98 -13.17
N GLU A 102 3.81 5.84 -13.78
CA GLU A 102 2.82 4.99 -14.43
C GLU A 102 2.16 4.05 -13.41
N ALA A 103 0.84 4.09 -13.34
CA ALA A 103 0.07 3.29 -12.39
C ALA A 103 0.33 1.79 -12.56
N LEU A 104 0.45 1.06 -11.44
CA LEU A 104 0.69 -0.38 -11.34
C LEU A 104 2.08 -0.84 -11.84
N VAL A 105 2.97 0.07 -12.22
CA VAL A 105 4.30 -0.30 -12.72
C VAL A 105 5.36 -0.16 -11.65
N LYS A 106 5.74 1.07 -11.33
CA LYS A 106 6.77 1.40 -10.33
C LYS A 106 6.62 2.84 -9.89
N GLY A 107 6.87 3.09 -8.62
CA GLY A 107 7.01 4.45 -8.12
C GLY A 107 6.15 4.74 -6.91
N HIS A 108 6.09 6.00 -6.60
CA HIS A 108 5.37 6.53 -5.47
C HIS A 108 3.92 6.83 -5.83
N PHE A 109 3.04 6.66 -4.86
CA PHE A 109 1.64 7.05 -4.97
C PHE A 109 1.13 7.65 -3.67
N VAL A 110 0.07 8.42 -3.78
CA VAL A 110 -0.79 8.83 -2.67
C VAL A 110 -2.18 8.25 -2.90
N GLY A 111 -2.86 7.90 -1.83
CA GLY A 111 -4.20 7.33 -1.90
C GLY A 111 -5.17 7.98 -0.93
N LEU A 112 -6.43 8.00 -1.31
CA LEU A 112 -7.57 8.30 -0.46
C LEU A 112 -8.30 6.99 -0.20
N HIS A 113 -8.34 6.53 1.05
CA HIS A 113 -8.95 5.26 1.41
C HIS A 113 -10.10 5.40 2.40
N VAL A 114 -11.03 4.47 2.34
CA VAL A 114 -12.21 4.40 3.20
C VAL A 114 -12.28 3.01 3.83
N PRO A 115 -11.74 2.82 5.05
CA PRO A 115 -11.89 1.55 5.76
C PRO A 115 -13.34 1.37 6.22
N VAL A 116 -13.90 0.19 5.95
CA VAL A 116 -15.21 -0.24 6.44
C VAL A 116 -15.07 -1.66 6.96
N ALA A 117 -15.34 -1.89 8.24
CA ALA A 117 -15.20 -3.22 8.82
C ALA A 117 -16.15 -3.48 9.99
N GLY A 118 -16.64 -4.72 10.07
CA GLY A 118 -17.23 -5.30 11.27
C GLY A 118 -16.18 -6.00 12.11
N PHE A 119 -16.29 -5.94 13.41
CA PHE A 119 -15.31 -6.56 14.29
C PHE A 119 -15.91 -7.17 15.55
N ASN A 120 -15.23 -8.19 16.07
CA ASN A 120 -15.52 -8.76 17.39
C ASN A 120 -14.17 -9.12 18.03
N ILE A 121 -13.72 -8.26 18.94
CA ILE A 121 -12.37 -8.29 19.49
C ILE A 121 -12.41 -8.52 20.99
N GLN A 122 -11.63 -9.49 21.45
CA GLN A 122 -11.40 -9.75 22.86
C GLN A 122 -9.90 -9.99 23.07
N LEU A 123 -9.20 -8.99 23.57
CA LEU A 123 -7.76 -9.04 23.83
C LEU A 123 -7.41 -9.28 25.30
N ASN A 124 -8.39 -9.18 26.19
CA ASN A 124 -8.20 -9.37 27.63
C ASN A 124 -9.34 -10.19 28.25
N ASP A 125 -9.16 -10.60 29.51
CA ASP A 125 -10.13 -11.41 30.26
C ASP A 125 -11.29 -10.60 30.86
N LYS A 126 -11.32 -9.27 30.63
CA LYS A 126 -12.32 -8.39 31.27
C LYS A 126 -13.47 -8.04 30.37
N SER A 127 -13.22 -7.75 29.11
CA SER A 127 -14.22 -7.21 28.20
C SER A 127 -14.06 -7.72 26.78
N ARG A 128 -15.18 -7.90 26.11
CA ARG A 128 -15.30 -8.17 24.67
C ARG A 128 -15.94 -6.97 24.00
N TYR A 129 -15.37 -6.54 22.90
CA TYR A 129 -15.80 -5.42 22.09
C TYR A 129 -16.36 -5.95 20.78
N GLN A 130 -17.59 -5.65 20.48
CA GLN A 130 -18.27 -6.12 19.29
C GLN A 130 -19.00 -4.97 18.61
N ASP A 131 -18.94 -4.96 17.28
CA ASP A 131 -19.76 -4.12 16.44
C ASP A 131 -21.26 -4.41 16.70
N PRO A 132 -22.08 -3.38 16.98
CA PRO A 132 -23.53 -3.51 17.21
C PRO A 132 -24.32 -3.50 15.89
N ASN A 133 -23.91 -4.22 14.86
CA ASN A 133 -24.42 -4.13 13.48
C ASN A 133 -24.19 -2.75 12.81
N HIS A 134 -23.19 -2.03 13.25
CA HIS A 134 -22.72 -0.80 12.66
C HIS A 134 -21.23 -0.92 12.37
N ALA A 135 -20.90 -1.30 11.15
CA ALA A 135 -19.52 -1.36 10.72
C ALA A 135 -18.79 -0.05 11.04
N LEU A 136 -17.58 -0.14 11.57
CA LEU A 136 -16.70 1.04 11.63
C LEU A 136 -16.53 1.60 10.23
N CYS A 137 -16.49 2.91 10.12
CA CYS A 137 -16.28 3.60 8.87
C CYS A 137 -15.32 4.77 9.09
N GLY A 138 -14.44 5.00 8.12
CA GLY A 138 -13.45 6.06 8.23
C GLY A 138 -13.03 6.61 6.87
N VAL A 139 -12.14 7.57 6.92
CA VAL A 139 -11.49 8.14 5.74
C VAL A 139 -10.03 8.45 6.10
N GLY A 140 -9.12 8.19 5.18
CA GLY A 140 -7.71 8.42 5.42
C GLY A 140 -6.93 8.68 4.14
N LEU A 141 -5.72 9.18 4.33
CA LEU A 141 -4.75 9.38 3.28
C LEU A 141 -3.61 8.36 3.45
N SER A 142 -3.15 7.82 2.36
CA SER A 142 -2.02 6.90 2.32
C SER A 142 -0.91 7.43 1.43
N TYR A 143 0.27 6.94 1.70
CA TYR A 143 1.44 7.09 0.85
C TYR A 143 2.08 5.72 0.69
N GLY A 144 2.52 5.41 -0.52
CA GLY A 144 3.19 4.14 -0.78
C GLY A 144 4.21 4.21 -1.90
N TYR A 145 4.96 3.13 -1.98
CA TYR A 145 5.95 2.90 -3.02
C TYR A 145 5.88 1.47 -3.51
N ALA A 146 5.71 1.29 -4.81
CA ALA A 146 5.67 -0.01 -5.46
C ALA A 146 6.91 -0.25 -6.32
N MET A 147 7.42 -1.47 -6.29
CA MET A 147 8.54 -1.90 -7.11
C MET A 147 8.27 -3.26 -7.76
N PRO A 148 8.67 -3.44 -9.05
CA PRO A 148 8.59 -4.73 -9.71
C PRO A 148 9.67 -5.67 -9.18
N LEU A 149 9.35 -6.97 -9.14
CA LEU A 149 10.28 -8.05 -8.83
C LEU A 149 10.55 -8.90 -10.06
N GLY A 150 11.81 -9.30 -10.21
CA GLY A 150 12.27 -10.18 -11.28
C GLY A 150 12.29 -9.52 -12.65
N LYS A 151 12.90 -10.20 -13.63
CA LYS A 151 13.13 -9.68 -14.99
C LYS A 151 11.84 -9.44 -15.79
N GLN A 152 10.81 -10.23 -15.54
CA GLN A 152 9.52 -10.10 -16.24
C GLN A 152 8.59 -9.05 -15.64
N GLY A 153 8.88 -8.55 -14.42
CA GLY A 153 8.11 -7.53 -13.74
C GLY A 153 6.66 -7.92 -13.41
N ARG A 154 6.30 -9.20 -13.48
CA ARG A 154 4.94 -9.67 -13.14
C ARG A 154 4.68 -9.63 -11.65
N TRP A 155 5.67 -9.94 -10.84
CA TRP A 155 5.60 -9.80 -9.40
C TRP A 155 5.99 -8.42 -8.96
N GLY A 156 5.45 -7.96 -7.85
CA GLY A 156 5.81 -6.69 -7.24
C GLY A 156 5.73 -6.74 -5.73
N ILE A 157 6.45 -5.82 -5.09
CA ILE A 157 6.30 -5.51 -3.67
C ILE A 157 5.86 -4.05 -3.57
N GLU A 158 4.96 -3.78 -2.64
CA GLU A 158 4.44 -2.46 -2.35
C GLU A 158 4.52 -2.20 -0.85
N PHE A 159 5.00 -1.03 -0.48
CA PHE A 159 5.02 -0.54 0.90
C PHE A 159 4.02 0.60 1.03
N THR A 160 3.11 0.50 1.99
CA THR A 160 2.06 1.50 2.19
C THR A 160 1.94 1.86 3.64
N VAL A 161 1.81 3.16 3.93
CA VAL A 161 1.43 3.69 5.23
C VAL A 161 0.32 4.72 5.03
N GLY A 162 -0.67 4.71 5.93
CA GLY A 162 -1.78 5.65 5.85
C GLY A 162 -2.25 6.08 7.23
N VAL A 163 -2.73 7.30 7.29
CA VAL A 163 -3.33 7.89 8.50
C VAL A 163 -4.74 8.37 8.16
N GLY A 164 -5.63 8.29 9.12
CA GLY A 164 -7.02 8.64 8.88
C GLY A 164 -7.81 8.82 10.15
N TYR A 165 -9.06 9.17 9.94
CA TYR A 165 -10.08 9.30 10.96
C TYR A 165 -11.10 8.18 10.81
N VAL A 166 -11.42 7.51 11.91
CA VAL A 166 -12.39 6.41 11.94
C VAL A 166 -13.39 6.64 13.06
N ASP A 167 -14.67 6.57 12.72
CA ASP A 167 -15.75 6.54 13.70
C ASP A 167 -16.06 5.08 14.05
N VAL A 168 -15.93 4.76 15.32
CA VAL A 168 -16.14 3.40 15.84
C VAL A 168 -17.22 3.41 16.90
N LYS A 169 -18.32 2.73 16.63
CA LYS A 169 -19.36 2.44 17.61
C LYS A 169 -19.28 0.96 17.99
N TYR A 170 -19.25 0.65 19.27
CA TYR A 170 -19.11 -0.73 19.72
C TYR A 170 -19.87 -0.99 21.02
N ASP A 171 -20.31 -2.22 21.15
CA ASP A 171 -20.91 -2.76 22.37
C ASP A 171 -19.84 -3.45 23.21
N VAL A 172 -19.88 -3.18 24.49
CA VAL A 172 -19.00 -3.80 25.48
C VAL A 172 -19.78 -4.91 26.20
N TYR A 173 -19.23 -6.11 26.15
CA TYR A 173 -19.75 -7.29 26.84
C TYR A 173 -18.78 -7.78 27.91
N SER A 174 -19.31 -8.40 28.97
CA SER A 174 -18.47 -9.13 29.92
C SER A 174 -17.77 -10.30 29.23
N SER A 175 -16.51 -10.58 29.58
CA SER A 175 -15.72 -11.67 28.99
C SER A 175 -16.12 -13.08 29.46
N LYS A 176 -17.07 -13.20 30.42
CA LYS A 176 -17.61 -14.50 30.89
C LYS A 176 -18.41 -15.14 29.76
N CYS A 177 -18.45 -16.49 29.70
CA CYS A 177 -19.37 -17.23 28.82
C CYS A 177 -20.78 -16.69 28.98
N ASN A 178 -21.48 -16.41 27.85
CA ASN A 178 -22.76 -15.69 27.81
C ASN A 178 -22.69 -14.28 28.42
N GLY A 179 -21.57 -13.58 28.22
CA GLY A 179 -21.32 -12.28 28.82
C GLY A 179 -22.48 -11.31 28.61
N ALA A 180 -22.93 -10.72 29.70
CA ALA A 180 -23.99 -9.73 29.68
C ALA A 180 -23.51 -8.48 28.93
N TYR A 181 -24.41 -7.88 28.15
CA TYR A 181 -24.22 -6.54 27.61
C TYR A 181 -24.01 -5.56 28.76
N LEU A 182 -22.99 -4.72 28.63
CA LEU A 182 -22.66 -3.72 29.64
C LEU A 182 -23.05 -2.31 29.19
N ARG A 183 -22.63 -1.90 28.01
CA ARG A 183 -22.91 -0.57 27.47
C ARG A 183 -22.50 -0.47 26.00
N THR A 184 -23.04 0.52 25.30
CA THR A 184 -22.57 0.95 23.98
C THR A 184 -21.66 2.17 24.15
N GLU A 185 -20.53 2.15 23.47
CA GLU A 185 -19.61 3.27 23.39
C GLU A 185 -19.38 3.69 21.93
N ARG A 186 -19.10 4.98 21.73
CA ARG A 186 -18.67 5.53 20.47
C ARG A 186 -17.33 6.24 20.68
N ARG A 187 -16.37 5.94 19.83
CA ARG A 187 -15.05 6.57 19.86
C ARG A 187 -14.63 7.01 18.46
N ASN A 188 -14.06 8.18 18.43
CA ASN A 188 -13.38 8.70 17.26
C ASN A 188 -11.89 8.37 17.39
N TYR A 189 -11.35 7.72 16.38
CA TYR A 189 -9.94 7.38 16.32
C TYR A 189 -9.26 8.19 15.21
N PHE A 190 -8.17 8.84 15.54
CA PHE A 190 -7.27 9.43 14.55
C PHE A 190 -5.89 8.80 14.70
N GLY A 191 -5.35 8.23 13.62
CA GLY A 191 -4.06 7.56 13.66
C GLY A 191 -3.81 6.71 12.42
N VAL A 192 -2.97 5.69 12.55
CA VAL A 192 -2.64 4.78 11.45
C VAL A 192 -3.86 3.94 11.09
N THR A 193 -4.32 4.07 9.85
CA THR A 193 -5.49 3.35 9.30
C THR A 193 -5.12 2.40 8.16
N ARG A 194 -3.89 2.48 7.67
CA ARG A 194 -3.34 1.57 6.67
C ARG A 194 -1.86 1.32 6.96
N LEU A 195 -1.46 0.05 6.95
CA LEU A 195 -0.08 -0.37 7.00
C LEU A 195 0.06 -1.63 6.16
N GLY A 196 0.89 -1.60 5.12
CA GLY A 196 0.99 -2.72 4.19
C GLY A 196 2.41 -2.97 3.71
N VAL A 197 2.72 -4.27 3.62
CA VAL A 197 3.77 -4.81 2.77
C VAL A 197 3.07 -5.80 1.85
N ASP A 198 2.68 -5.32 0.68
CA ASP A 198 1.84 -6.09 -0.23
C ASP A 198 2.71 -6.81 -1.26
N ILE A 199 2.43 -8.09 -1.47
CA ILE A 199 2.96 -8.87 -2.58
C ILE A 199 1.89 -8.85 -3.67
N SER A 200 2.27 -8.40 -4.86
CA SER A 200 1.35 -8.23 -5.98
C SER A 200 1.73 -9.07 -7.19
N TYR A 201 0.72 -9.53 -7.92
CA TYR A 201 0.87 -10.19 -9.21
C TYR A 201 0.09 -9.42 -10.27
N ARG A 202 0.78 -9.05 -11.36
CA ARG A 202 0.26 -8.21 -12.45
C ARG A 202 -0.35 -9.08 -13.54
N ILE A 203 -1.59 -8.73 -13.93
CA ILE A 203 -2.39 -9.44 -14.92
C ILE A 203 -2.73 -8.48 -16.07
N ASP A 204 -3.04 -9.04 -17.24
CA ASP A 204 -3.49 -8.31 -18.44
C ASP A 204 -2.55 -7.17 -18.84
N MET A 205 -1.33 -7.54 -19.20
CA MET A 205 -0.36 -6.59 -19.74
C MET A 205 -0.70 -6.25 -21.18
N LYS A 206 -1.30 -5.06 -21.42
CA LYS A 206 -1.51 -4.54 -22.77
C LYS A 206 -0.21 -3.98 -23.34
N LYS A 207 -0.03 -4.18 -24.67
CA LYS A 207 0.99 -3.47 -25.43
C LYS A 207 0.59 -1.99 -25.50
N VAL A 208 1.54 -1.11 -25.24
CA VAL A 208 1.32 0.33 -25.46
C VAL A 208 1.56 0.58 -26.94
N GLU A 209 0.47 0.79 -27.69
CA GLU A 209 0.58 1.35 -29.04
C GLU A 209 0.91 2.85 -28.89
N ARG A 210 2.05 3.25 -29.46
CA ARG A 210 2.46 4.65 -29.54
C ARG A 210 1.86 5.30 -30.75
#